data_ca29e8dc1273dab22cf43961b48b81fc
#
_entry.id   ca29e8dc1273dab22cf43961b48b81fc
#
_cell.length_a   1.000
_cell.length_b   1.000
_cell.length_c   1.000
_cell.angle_alpha   90.00
_cell.angle_beta   90.00
_cell.angle_gamma   90.00
#
_symmetry.space_group_name_H-M   'P 1'
#
loop_
_entity.id
_entity.type
_entity.pdbx_description
1 polymer ?
#
loop_
_entity_poly.entity_id
_entity_poly.type
_entity_poly.pdbx_seq_one_letter_code
_entity_poly.pdbx_strand_id
1 'polypeptide(L)'
;LAKWKRFRWQGLVKVWAVFMAIALVLLVESLGVHYGVTRFDITYLDRNKAIPAANAIAGEKATNLLVVDSSQEGVSDAEAMLDQILLDMKVPTTVVDVADENAEFPALTHYSTIVVAMPNLDRLGEHVLQIMQWAKKGGGVMFAMTPEKTGYLDVIGPQIGIESSAYEYVLTKGITPSKDFMLGGGQTYTFSDPFESSLSVALHDRAQVKAVSSNGRTPLIWSTFVNSGSAVVCNIGIYGKVLRGFYASAFSLLGSATAYPVINSAAFYLDDFPSPVPSGNGKYIKRDYNMSIAEFYSQVWWPDLVRLAERYGIRFTGVMIENYGDDTKDDPVRQTDGAQFEYYGGLLLRQNGEIGYHGYNHQPLVLPNTDYGKEYAYVQWPNRKAIVDS
;
A
#
# COMPACT_ATOMS: atom_id res chain seq x y z
N LEU A 1 -30.92 -28.34 71.88
CA LEU A 1 -31.27 -26.94 71.56
C LEU A 1 -30.27 -26.40 70.53
N ALA A 2 -30.65 -26.38 69.28
CA ALA A 2 -29.84 -25.92 68.17
C ALA A 2 -29.67 -24.40 68.24
N LYS A 3 -28.42 -23.93 68.29
CA LYS A 3 -28.08 -22.52 68.18
C LYS A 3 -28.25 -22.14 66.69
N TRP A 4 -29.31 -21.46 66.34
CA TRP A 4 -29.45 -20.77 65.08
C TRP A 4 -28.39 -19.66 65.01
N LYS A 5 -27.41 -19.80 64.09
CA LYS A 5 -26.45 -18.73 63.74
C LYS A 5 -27.25 -17.56 63.23
N ARG A 6 -27.22 -16.40 63.87
CA ARG A 6 -27.75 -15.14 63.33
C ARG A 6 -27.11 -14.87 61.98
N PHE A 7 -27.89 -15.03 60.93
CA PHE A 7 -27.49 -14.72 59.58
C PHE A 7 -27.17 -13.20 59.51
N ARG A 8 -25.92 -12.84 59.21
CA ARG A 8 -25.50 -11.44 59.14
C ARG A 8 -25.99 -10.78 57.87
N TRP A 9 -27.19 -10.23 57.89
CA TRP A 9 -27.82 -9.48 56.81
C TRP A 9 -26.92 -8.39 56.21
N GLN A 10 -26.08 -7.74 57.01
CA GLN A 10 -25.12 -6.73 56.54
C GLN A 10 -24.07 -7.26 55.58
N GLY A 11 -23.66 -8.52 55.66
CA GLY A 11 -22.76 -9.15 54.71
C GLY A 11 -23.44 -9.39 53.33
N LEU A 12 -24.71 -9.82 53.41
CA LEU A 12 -25.51 -10.08 52.21
C LEU A 12 -25.78 -8.78 51.42
N VAL A 13 -26.09 -7.70 52.11
CA VAL A 13 -26.31 -6.37 51.49
C VAL A 13 -25.03 -5.89 50.76
N LYS A 14 -23.84 -6.09 51.37
CA LYS A 14 -22.58 -5.73 50.70
C LYS A 14 -22.31 -6.54 49.46
N VAL A 15 -22.57 -7.87 49.49
CA VAL A 15 -22.44 -8.74 48.33
C VAL A 15 -23.40 -8.31 47.24
N TRP A 16 -24.67 -8.05 47.58
CA TRP A 16 -25.66 -7.54 46.61
C TRP A 16 -25.26 -6.17 46.02
N ALA A 17 -24.70 -5.27 46.82
CA ALA A 17 -24.22 -3.98 46.33
C ALA A 17 -23.09 -4.13 45.32
N VAL A 18 -22.15 -5.07 45.54
CA VAL A 18 -21.08 -5.37 44.57
C VAL A 18 -21.67 -5.98 43.29
N PHE A 19 -22.59 -6.95 43.40
CA PHE A 19 -23.26 -7.51 42.25
C PHE A 19 -24.01 -6.46 41.40
N MET A 20 -24.74 -5.57 42.10
CA MET A 20 -25.45 -4.48 41.42
C MET A 20 -24.51 -3.49 40.75
N ALA A 21 -23.36 -3.19 41.38
CA ALA A 21 -22.34 -2.33 40.78
C ALA A 21 -21.74 -2.98 39.50
N ILE A 22 -21.40 -4.27 39.54
CA ILE A 22 -20.91 -5.02 38.39
C ILE A 22 -21.98 -5.06 37.29
N ALA A 23 -23.22 -5.37 37.63
CA ALA A 23 -24.33 -5.40 36.68
C ALA A 23 -24.56 -4.03 36.03
N LEU A 24 -24.41 -2.94 36.77
CA LEU A 24 -24.52 -1.58 36.26
C LEU A 24 -23.38 -1.26 35.28
N VAL A 25 -22.16 -1.63 35.62
CA VAL A 25 -21.00 -1.44 34.73
C VAL A 25 -21.20 -2.22 33.42
N LEU A 26 -21.57 -3.49 33.51
CA LEU A 26 -21.84 -4.32 32.33
C LEU A 26 -23.00 -3.78 31.48
N LEU A 27 -24.03 -3.22 32.13
CA LEU A 27 -25.15 -2.58 31.46
C LEU A 27 -24.68 -1.32 30.71
N VAL A 28 -23.86 -0.47 31.35
CA VAL A 28 -23.31 0.75 30.75
C VAL A 28 -22.39 0.40 29.59
N GLU A 29 -21.53 -0.61 29.73
CA GLU A 29 -20.69 -1.09 28.64
C GLU A 29 -21.53 -1.66 27.49
N SER A 30 -22.54 -2.49 27.79
CA SER A 30 -23.44 -3.06 26.79
C SER A 30 -24.22 -1.97 26.06
N LEU A 31 -24.72 -0.97 26.76
CA LEU A 31 -25.39 0.19 26.14
C LEU A 31 -24.40 1.03 25.33
N GLY A 32 -23.19 1.24 25.83
CA GLY A 32 -22.12 1.94 25.13
C GLY A 32 -21.78 1.27 23.79
N VAL A 33 -21.70 -0.05 23.79
CA VAL A 33 -21.48 -0.85 22.56
C VAL A 33 -22.72 -0.81 21.64
N HIS A 34 -23.92 -0.97 22.22
CA HIS A 34 -25.16 -1.00 21.45
C HIS A 34 -25.48 0.35 20.78
N TYR A 35 -25.25 1.45 21.48
CA TYR A 35 -25.47 2.81 20.95
C TYR A 35 -24.23 3.43 20.30
N GLY A 36 -23.14 2.67 20.15
CA GLY A 36 -21.95 3.14 19.44
C GLY A 36 -21.15 4.23 20.15
N VAL A 37 -21.41 4.51 21.43
CA VAL A 37 -20.73 5.57 22.20
C VAL A 37 -19.24 5.24 22.42
N THR A 38 -18.85 3.98 22.39
CA THR A 38 -17.45 3.51 22.47
C THR A 38 -16.81 3.25 21.11
N ARG A 39 -17.54 3.43 20.01
CA ARG A 39 -16.93 3.47 18.69
C ARG A 39 -16.21 4.80 18.54
N PHE A 40 -14.94 4.78 18.21
CA PHE A 40 -14.32 5.90 17.54
C PHE A 40 -15.21 6.19 16.33
N ASP A 41 -16.00 7.24 16.42
CA ASP A 41 -16.72 7.78 15.28
C ASP A 41 -15.65 8.27 14.31
N ILE A 42 -15.25 7.37 13.41
CA ILE A 42 -14.73 7.83 12.13
C ILE A 42 -15.94 8.51 11.52
N THR A 43 -16.00 9.83 11.67
CA THR A 43 -16.96 10.68 10.96
C THR A 43 -16.89 10.23 9.52
N TYR A 44 -17.89 9.48 9.09
CA TYR A 44 -18.05 9.16 7.68
C TYR A 44 -18.20 10.50 6.99
N LEU A 45 -17.14 10.93 6.32
CA LEU A 45 -17.23 12.00 5.35
C LEU A 45 -18.44 11.67 4.50
N ASP A 46 -19.42 12.56 4.51
CA ASP A 46 -20.71 12.37 3.86
C ASP A 46 -20.49 11.84 2.44
N ARG A 47 -20.75 10.55 2.23
CA ARG A 47 -20.50 9.83 0.96
C ARG A 47 -21.26 10.48 -0.20
N ASN A 48 -22.23 11.34 0.10
CA ASN A 48 -23.02 12.06 -0.89
C ASN A 48 -22.36 13.38 -1.35
N LYS A 49 -21.32 13.85 -0.68
CA LYS A 49 -20.43 14.85 -1.25
C LYS A 49 -19.32 14.11 -1.97
N ALA A 50 -19.59 13.66 -3.19
CA ALA A 50 -18.54 13.29 -4.11
C ALA A 50 -17.56 14.45 -4.15
N ILE A 51 -16.40 14.27 -3.54
CA ILE A 51 -15.25 15.12 -3.82
C ILE A 51 -15.05 14.92 -5.32
N PRO A 52 -15.13 15.98 -6.14
CA PRO A 52 -14.96 15.82 -7.57
C PRO A 52 -13.66 15.08 -7.78
N ALA A 53 -13.76 13.87 -8.33
CA ALA A 53 -12.60 13.07 -8.61
C ALA A 53 -11.65 13.90 -9.47
N ALA A 54 -10.44 14.08 -9.00
CA ALA A 54 -9.20 14.21 -9.77
C ALA A 54 -9.16 15.11 -11.04
N ASN A 55 -10.19 15.88 -11.37
CA ASN A 55 -10.11 16.87 -12.44
C ASN A 55 -9.28 18.11 -12.05
N ALA A 56 -8.79 18.17 -10.83
CA ALA A 56 -7.99 19.27 -10.33
C ALA A 56 -6.55 19.29 -10.90
N ILE A 57 -6.04 18.16 -11.41
CA ILE A 57 -4.66 18.10 -11.93
C ILE A 57 -4.61 18.42 -13.44
N ALA A 58 -5.68 18.18 -14.17
CA ALA A 58 -5.77 18.55 -15.57
C ALA A 58 -5.84 20.06 -15.74
N GLY A 59 -4.68 20.71 -15.88
CA GLY A 59 -4.53 22.16 -16.08
C GLY A 59 -3.72 22.88 -15.01
N GLU A 60 -3.33 22.24 -13.91
CA GLU A 60 -2.34 22.81 -13.00
C GLU A 60 -0.96 22.83 -13.64
N LYS A 61 -0.25 23.94 -13.44
CA LYS A 61 1.11 24.08 -13.89
C LYS A 61 2.00 23.09 -13.14
N ALA A 62 2.80 22.30 -13.86
CA ALA A 62 3.71 21.34 -13.24
C ALA A 62 4.66 22.05 -12.25
N THR A 63 4.76 21.50 -11.04
CA THR A 63 5.62 22.01 -9.96
C THR A 63 6.84 21.13 -9.76
N ASN A 64 6.85 19.94 -10.37
CA ASN A 64 7.95 18.98 -10.34
C ASN A 64 8.45 18.70 -11.76
N LEU A 65 9.76 18.56 -11.92
CA LEU A 65 10.42 18.10 -13.14
C LEU A 65 11.03 16.73 -12.85
N LEU A 66 10.64 15.72 -13.62
CA LEU A 66 11.27 14.40 -13.64
C LEU A 66 12.20 14.34 -14.86
N VAL A 67 13.49 14.17 -14.62
CA VAL A 67 14.52 14.08 -15.65
C VAL A 67 15.01 12.64 -15.72
N VAL A 68 14.87 12.03 -16.90
CA VAL A 68 15.24 10.64 -17.17
C VAL A 68 16.19 10.55 -18.37
N ASP A 69 16.86 9.43 -18.51
CA ASP A 69 17.56 9.02 -19.74
C ASP A 69 17.17 7.58 -20.04
N SER A 70 16.16 7.40 -20.87
CA SER A 70 15.59 6.09 -21.21
C SER A 70 16.57 5.12 -21.89
N SER A 71 17.72 5.62 -22.33
CA SER A 71 18.78 4.80 -22.92
C SER A 71 19.61 4.04 -21.88
N GLN A 72 19.50 4.39 -20.60
CA GLN A 72 20.26 3.75 -19.52
C GLN A 72 19.48 2.60 -18.86
N GLU A 73 20.21 1.61 -18.42
CA GLU A 73 19.63 0.42 -17.76
C GLU A 73 18.88 0.77 -16.47
N GLY A 74 17.70 0.17 -16.26
CA GLY A 74 16.86 0.35 -15.08
C GLY A 74 16.09 1.68 -15.00
N VAL A 75 16.32 2.62 -15.91
CA VAL A 75 15.64 3.92 -15.91
C VAL A 75 14.17 3.78 -16.18
N SER A 76 13.75 2.91 -17.11
CA SER A 76 12.33 2.66 -17.38
C SER A 76 11.55 2.17 -16.14
N ASP A 77 12.14 1.28 -15.35
CA ASP A 77 11.51 0.79 -14.12
C ASP A 77 11.47 1.86 -13.03
N ALA A 78 12.55 2.66 -12.93
CA ALA A 78 12.62 3.79 -12.00
C ALA A 78 11.60 4.87 -12.36
N GLU A 79 11.49 5.23 -13.62
CA GLU A 79 10.50 6.18 -14.14
C GLU A 79 9.09 5.72 -13.84
N ALA A 80 8.72 4.50 -14.21
CA ALA A 80 7.39 3.95 -13.96
C ALA A 80 7.03 3.94 -12.47
N MET A 81 7.99 3.63 -11.61
CA MET A 81 7.79 3.69 -10.15
C MET A 81 7.60 5.12 -9.66
N LEU A 82 8.42 6.07 -10.12
CA LEU A 82 8.37 7.47 -9.70
C LEU A 82 7.11 8.17 -10.22
N ASP A 83 6.71 7.93 -11.47
CA ASP A 83 5.47 8.45 -12.04
C ASP A 83 4.27 8.03 -11.19
N GLN A 84 4.21 6.76 -10.79
CA GLN A 84 3.14 6.29 -9.94
C GLN A 84 3.17 6.95 -8.56
N ILE A 85 4.34 7.14 -7.95
CA ILE A 85 4.50 7.85 -6.67
C ILE A 85 4.01 9.29 -6.79
N LEU A 86 4.46 10.02 -7.80
CA LEU A 86 4.11 11.42 -8.01
C LEU A 86 2.62 11.59 -8.31
N LEU A 87 2.05 10.65 -9.09
CA LEU A 87 0.61 10.59 -9.34
C LEU A 87 -0.20 10.36 -8.05
N ASP A 88 0.21 9.40 -7.22
CA ASP A 88 -0.45 9.07 -5.95
C ASP A 88 -0.33 10.24 -4.96
N MET A 89 0.81 10.93 -4.92
CA MET A 89 1.05 12.12 -4.10
C MET A 89 0.36 13.38 -4.66
N LYS A 90 -0.26 13.31 -5.85
CA LYS A 90 -0.89 14.44 -6.54
C LYS A 90 0.08 15.58 -6.83
N VAL A 91 1.28 15.25 -7.25
CA VAL A 91 2.32 16.21 -7.65
C VAL A 91 2.30 16.39 -9.16
N PRO A 92 1.87 17.56 -9.69
CA PRO A 92 1.91 17.81 -11.12
C PRO A 92 3.35 17.79 -11.64
N THR A 93 3.65 16.90 -12.57
CA THR A 93 5.01 16.60 -13.04
C THR A 93 5.13 16.78 -14.56
N THR A 94 6.22 17.38 -14.98
CA THR A 94 6.69 17.32 -16.39
C THR A 94 7.83 16.33 -16.45
N VAL A 95 7.82 15.44 -17.43
CA VAL A 95 8.91 14.50 -17.70
C VAL A 95 9.76 15.03 -18.86
N VAL A 96 11.08 14.92 -18.73
CA VAL A 96 12.05 15.21 -19.79
C VAL A 96 12.99 14.02 -19.93
N ASP A 97 12.97 13.39 -21.08
CA ASP A 97 13.91 12.34 -21.43
C ASP A 97 15.07 12.93 -22.25
N VAL A 98 16.26 12.92 -21.67
CA VAL A 98 17.45 13.45 -22.34
C VAL A 98 18.03 12.50 -23.39
N ALA A 99 17.50 11.29 -23.53
CA ALA A 99 17.79 10.42 -24.65
C ALA A 99 17.10 10.88 -25.96
N ASP A 100 16.01 11.66 -25.84
CA ASP A 100 15.36 12.26 -27.02
C ASP A 100 16.13 13.50 -27.45
N GLU A 101 16.81 13.41 -28.59
CA GLU A 101 17.58 14.51 -29.20
C GLU A 101 16.74 15.77 -29.52
N ASN A 102 15.41 15.62 -29.58
CA ASN A 102 14.49 16.75 -29.80
C ASN A 102 13.95 17.35 -28.52
N ALA A 103 14.23 16.77 -27.36
CA ALA A 103 13.74 17.26 -26.10
C ALA A 103 14.48 18.56 -25.71
N GLU A 104 13.73 19.63 -25.55
CA GLU A 104 14.27 20.88 -25.00
C GLU A 104 14.31 20.80 -23.48
N PHE A 105 15.47 21.06 -22.86
CA PHE A 105 15.59 21.10 -21.42
C PHE A 105 14.89 22.38 -20.90
N PRO A 106 13.88 22.27 -20.01
CA PRO A 106 13.03 23.39 -19.66
C PRO A 106 13.71 24.37 -18.71
N ALA A 107 13.21 25.61 -18.71
CA ALA A 107 13.63 26.61 -17.72
C ALA A 107 13.21 26.18 -16.30
N LEU A 108 14.17 26.10 -15.36
CA LEU A 108 13.96 25.54 -14.03
C LEU A 108 13.17 26.44 -13.07
N THR A 109 12.99 27.72 -13.42
CA THR A 109 12.37 28.74 -12.55
C THR A 109 10.92 28.46 -12.16
N HIS A 110 10.26 27.55 -12.88
CA HIS A 110 8.86 27.22 -12.66
C HIS A 110 8.65 26.03 -11.71
N TYR A 111 9.72 25.26 -11.48
CA TYR A 111 9.64 24.05 -10.67
C TYR A 111 10.07 24.38 -9.23
N SER A 112 9.46 23.68 -8.29
CA SER A 112 9.84 23.68 -6.87
C SER A 112 10.69 22.47 -6.49
N THR A 113 10.53 21.38 -7.24
CA THR A 113 11.26 20.13 -7.07
C THR A 113 11.73 19.58 -8.42
N ILE A 114 12.89 18.93 -8.39
CA ILE A 114 13.45 18.21 -9.55
C ILE A 114 13.85 16.81 -9.07
N VAL A 115 13.42 15.80 -9.81
CA VAL A 115 13.83 14.41 -9.61
C VAL A 115 14.69 13.99 -10.78
N VAL A 116 15.91 13.57 -10.53
CA VAL A 116 16.85 13.04 -11.52
C VAL A 116 16.88 11.53 -11.39
N ALA A 117 16.34 10.83 -12.36
CA ALA A 117 16.24 9.36 -12.39
C ALA A 117 17.13 8.80 -13.49
N MET A 118 18.42 8.92 -13.30
CA MET A 118 19.45 8.30 -14.12
C MET A 118 20.73 8.09 -13.30
N PRO A 119 21.47 6.98 -13.51
CA PRO A 119 22.72 6.73 -12.80
C PRO A 119 23.88 7.56 -13.36
N ASN A 120 24.00 7.70 -14.66
CA ASN A 120 25.12 8.41 -15.32
C ASN A 120 24.78 9.88 -15.54
N LEU A 121 25.31 10.73 -14.66
CA LEU A 121 25.04 12.17 -14.68
C LEU A 121 25.75 12.92 -15.81
N ASP A 122 26.79 12.34 -16.44
CA ASP A 122 27.48 13.00 -17.56
C ASP A 122 26.58 13.14 -18.79
N ARG A 123 25.53 12.35 -18.88
CA ARG A 123 24.50 12.46 -19.93
C ARG A 123 23.67 13.74 -19.83
N LEU A 124 23.57 14.32 -18.65
CA LEU A 124 22.95 15.65 -18.47
C LEU A 124 23.85 16.80 -18.93
N GLY A 125 25.16 16.56 -19.04
CA GLY A 125 26.10 17.61 -19.35
C GLY A 125 26.04 18.78 -18.36
N GLU A 126 26.05 20.02 -18.87
CA GLU A 126 26.00 21.21 -18.02
C GLU A 126 24.66 21.40 -17.27
N HIS A 127 23.60 20.71 -17.68
CA HIS A 127 22.30 20.81 -17.00
C HIS A 127 22.38 20.34 -15.54
N VAL A 128 23.25 19.39 -15.21
CA VAL A 128 23.43 18.99 -13.81
C VAL A 128 23.95 20.16 -12.96
N LEU A 129 24.84 21.00 -13.49
CA LEU A 129 25.30 22.19 -12.79
C LEU A 129 24.22 23.26 -12.67
N GLN A 130 23.39 23.41 -13.71
CA GLN A 130 22.23 24.32 -13.67
C GLN A 130 21.22 23.89 -12.62
N ILE A 131 20.93 22.59 -12.50
CA ILE A 131 20.08 22.01 -11.44
C ILE A 131 20.66 22.32 -10.07
N MET A 132 21.98 22.12 -9.87
CA MET A 132 22.61 22.41 -8.57
C MET A 132 22.63 23.91 -8.25
N GLN A 133 22.81 24.78 -9.24
CA GLN A 133 22.69 26.23 -9.05
C GLN A 133 21.26 26.67 -8.71
N TRP A 134 20.28 26.04 -9.34
CA TRP A 134 18.87 26.25 -9.02
C TRP A 134 18.55 25.74 -7.58
N ALA A 135 19.04 24.57 -7.18
CA ALA A 135 18.88 24.05 -5.83
C ALA A 135 19.47 25.02 -4.78
N LYS A 136 20.66 25.60 -5.03
CA LYS A 136 21.26 26.62 -4.14
C LYS A 136 20.37 27.84 -3.88
N LYS A 137 19.44 28.14 -4.77
CA LYS A 137 18.49 29.26 -4.67
C LYS A 137 17.17 28.89 -3.98
N GLY A 138 17.06 27.69 -3.43
CA GLY A 138 15.90 27.24 -2.66
C GLY A 138 15.12 26.06 -3.25
N GLY A 139 15.55 25.51 -4.39
CA GLY A 139 14.94 24.32 -4.98
C GLY A 139 15.29 23.03 -4.25
N GLY A 140 14.44 22.02 -4.38
CA GLY A 140 14.66 20.66 -3.87
C GLY A 140 15.02 19.70 -5.00
N VAL A 141 16.19 19.05 -4.96
CA VAL A 141 16.61 18.06 -5.95
C VAL A 141 16.76 16.67 -5.34
N MET A 142 16.19 15.65 -6.01
CA MET A 142 16.33 14.25 -5.64
C MET A 142 17.06 13.49 -6.74
N PHE A 143 18.18 12.86 -6.39
CA PHE A 143 18.83 11.86 -7.23
C PHE A 143 18.23 10.50 -6.88
N ALA A 144 17.36 10.01 -7.74
CA ALA A 144 16.50 8.86 -7.44
C ALA A 144 17.12 7.50 -7.81
N MET A 145 18.30 7.49 -8.38
CA MET A 145 19.05 6.29 -8.70
C MET A 145 20.45 6.36 -8.10
N THR A 146 21.02 5.18 -7.82
CA THR A 146 22.42 5.09 -7.40
C THR A 146 23.31 5.78 -8.44
N PRO A 147 24.06 6.82 -8.08
CA PRO A 147 24.89 7.52 -9.04
C PRO A 147 26.08 6.66 -9.47
N GLU A 148 26.38 6.66 -10.75
CA GLU A 148 27.60 6.10 -11.30
C GLU A 148 28.79 7.03 -11.10
N LYS A 149 29.98 6.44 -11.12
CA LYS A 149 31.22 7.20 -11.17
C LYS A 149 31.33 7.97 -12.48
N THR A 150 31.15 9.28 -12.40
CA THR A 150 31.23 10.19 -13.54
C THR A 150 31.97 11.47 -13.15
N GLY A 151 32.43 12.24 -14.14
CA GLY A 151 33.06 13.50 -13.89
C GLY A 151 32.16 14.51 -13.18
N TYR A 152 30.88 14.53 -13.53
CA TYR A 152 29.91 15.40 -12.86
C TYR A 152 29.59 14.93 -11.45
N LEU A 153 29.59 13.62 -11.16
CA LEU A 153 29.45 13.16 -9.79
C LEU A 153 30.60 13.66 -8.90
N ASP A 154 31.82 13.63 -9.40
CA ASP A 154 32.99 14.18 -8.65
C ASP A 154 32.82 15.67 -8.33
N VAL A 155 32.23 16.45 -9.24
CA VAL A 155 32.01 17.90 -9.06
C VAL A 155 30.86 18.17 -8.08
N ILE A 156 29.75 17.47 -8.17
CA ILE A 156 28.56 17.74 -7.34
C ILE A 156 28.52 16.92 -6.05
N GLY A 157 29.26 15.82 -5.96
CA GLY A 157 29.28 14.91 -4.81
C GLY A 157 29.40 15.63 -3.46
N PRO A 158 30.38 16.55 -3.26
CA PRO A 158 30.46 17.33 -2.04
C PRO A 158 29.21 18.17 -1.74
N GLN A 159 28.48 18.61 -2.76
CA GLN A 159 27.25 19.41 -2.60
C GLN A 159 26.05 18.56 -2.18
N ILE A 160 26.01 17.30 -2.62
CA ILE A 160 24.95 16.35 -2.28
C ILE A 160 25.28 15.47 -1.06
N GLY A 161 26.33 15.82 -0.32
CA GLY A 161 26.68 15.21 0.96
C GLY A 161 27.73 14.10 0.90
N ILE A 162 28.29 13.79 -0.25
CA ILE A 162 29.34 12.77 -0.39
C ILE A 162 30.70 13.41 -0.03
N GLU A 163 31.39 12.87 0.98
CA GLU A 163 32.73 13.26 1.34
C GLU A 163 33.76 12.49 0.51
N SER A 164 33.57 11.21 0.38
CA SER A 164 34.40 10.33 -0.43
C SER A 164 33.60 9.09 -0.90
N SER A 165 34.07 8.50 -1.97
CA SER A 165 33.55 7.22 -2.46
C SER A 165 34.70 6.33 -2.92
N ALA A 166 34.63 5.05 -2.57
CA ALA A 166 35.51 4.04 -3.13
C ALA A 166 35.15 3.69 -4.59
N TYR A 167 34.00 4.17 -5.06
CA TYR A 167 33.39 3.80 -6.35
C TYR A 167 33.20 2.28 -6.53
N GLU A 168 32.98 1.61 -5.42
CA GLU A 168 32.62 0.20 -5.37
C GLU A 168 31.14 0.07 -5.05
N TYR A 169 30.49 -0.86 -5.74
CA TYR A 169 29.11 -1.23 -5.43
C TYR A 169 29.11 -2.35 -4.40
N VAL A 170 28.17 -2.28 -3.49
CA VAL A 170 28.04 -3.24 -2.39
C VAL A 170 26.70 -3.96 -2.42
N LEU A 171 26.76 -5.24 -2.05
CA LEU A 171 25.56 -6.06 -1.95
C LEU A 171 24.67 -5.57 -0.79
N THR A 172 23.44 -5.20 -1.11
CA THR A 172 22.46 -4.76 -0.16
C THR A 172 21.34 -5.80 -0.01
N LYS A 173 21.19 -6.32 1.21
CA LYS A 173 20.22 -7.39 1.55
C LYS A 173 18.95 -6.88 2.19
N GLY A 174 18.86 -5.59 2.45
CA GLY A 174 17.72 -4.97 3.09
C GLY A 174 18.02 -3.53 3.50
N ILE A 175 17.01 -2.86 4.00
CA ILE A 175 17.01 -1.44 4.37
C ILE A 175 16.49 -1.24 5.79
N THR A 176 17.13 -0.35 6.54
CA THR A 176 16.70 0.08 7.86
C THR A 176 16.51 1.60 7.82
N PRO A 177 15.27 2.09 7.68
CA PRO A 177 14.98 3.53 7.76
C PRO A 177 15.13 4.04 9.19
N SER A 178 15.53 5.30 9.36
CA SER A 178 15.55 5.95 10.67
C SER A 178 14.12 6.10 11.22
N LYS A 179 13.98 6.22 12.55
CA LYS A 179 12.66 6.26 13.22
C LYS A 179 11.80 7.44 12.80
N ASP A 180 12.43 8.53 12.41
CA ASP A 180 11.80 9.80 12.02
C ASP A 180 11.54 9.92 10.51
N PHE A 181 11.97 8.94 9.72
CA PHE A 181 11.90 9.04 8.27
C PHE A 181 10.54 8.68 7.69
N MET A 182 9.92 7.63 8.20
CA MET A 182 8.63 7.14 7.73
C MET A 182 7.91 6.27 8.78
N LEU A 183 6.64 5.99 8.57
CA LEU A 183 5.92 5.00 9.38
C LEU A 183 6.62 3.62 9.26
N GLY A 184 6.82 2.95 10.39
CA GLY A 184 7.61 1.71 10.44
C GLY A 184 9.13 1.94 10.48
N GLY A 185 9.59 3.19 10.60
CA GLY A 185 11.00 3.52 10.78
C GLY A 185 11.61 2.87 12.02
N GLY A 186 12.89 2.55 11.93
CA GLY A 186 13.64 1.80 12.95
C GLY A 186 13.53 0.27 12.84
N GLN A 187 12.68 -0.25 11.95
CA GLN A 187 12.62 -1.68 11.62
C GLN A 187 13.49 -1.99 10.40
N THR A 188 14.03 -3.20 10.37
CA THR A 188 14.81 -3.69 9.22
C THR A 188 13.90 -4.48 8.29
N TYR A 189 13.90 -4.10 7.01
CA TYR A 189 13.18 -4.76 5.94
C TYR A 189 14.18 -5.51 5.07
N THR A 190 14.01 -6.81 4.91
CA THR A 190 14.86 -7.64 4.07
C THR A 190 14.30 -7.72 2.65
N PHE A 191 15.19 -7.71 1.66
CA PHE A 191 14.81 -7.91 0.26
C PHE A 191 14.77 -9.39 -0.07
N SER A 192 13.74 -9.80 -0.81
CA SER A 192 13.66 -11.18 -1.34
C SER A 192 14.73 -11.44 -2.40
N ASP A 193 15.11 -10.39 -3.12
CA ASP A 193 16.14 -10.41 -4.14
C ASP A 193 17.20 -9.32 -3.83
N PRO A 194 18.31 -9.70 -3.17
CA PRO A 194 19.38 -8.78 -2.84
C PRO A 194 20.08 -8.26 -4.10
N PHE A 195 20.49 -7.00 -4.08
CA PHE A 195 21.14 -6.33 -5.21
C PHE A 195 22.54 -5.79 -4.86
N GLU A 196 23.40 -5.73 -5.85
CA GLU A 196 24.79 -5.23 -5.75
C GLU A 196 24.94 -3.95 -6.56
N SER A 197 24.18 -2.93 -6.18
CA SER A 197 24.19 -1.64 -6.87
C SER A 197 24.09 -0.44 -5.95
N SER A 198 24.35 -0.58 -4.65
CA SER A 198 24.51 0.57 -3.76
C SER A 198 25.95 1.01 -3.71
N LEU A 199 26.22 2.30 -3.99
CA LEU A 199 27.55 2.85 -3.98
C LEU A 199 28.10 2.92 -2.54
N SER A 200 29.34 2.49 -2.35
CA SER A 200 30.08 2.66 -1.09
C SER A 200 30.54 4.12 -0.94
N VAL A 201 29.92 4.84 -0.01
CA VAL A 201 30.18 6.27 0.22
C VAL A 201 30.42 6.56 1.69
N ALA A 202 31.32 7.51 1.97
CA ALA A 202 31.37 8.26 3.22
C ALA A 202 30.66 9.60 3.03
N LEU A 203 29.87 10.00 4.00
CA LEU A 203 29.07 11.22 3.95
C LEU A 203 29.66 12.28 4.89
N HIS A 204 29.56 13.54 4.49
CA HIS A 204 29.85 14.66 5.37
C HIS A 204 28.95 14.68 6.60
N ASP A 205 29.43 15.20 7.73
CA ASP A 205 28.67 15.34 8.98
C ASP A 205 27.35 16.12 8.83
N ARG A 206 27.25 16.99 7.83
CA ARG A 206 26.05 17.76 7.51
C ARG A 206 24.95 16.92 6.81
N ALA A 207 25.32 15.77 6.26
CA ALA A 207 24.34 14.88 5.62
C ALA A 207 23.55 14.11 6.68
N GLN A 208 22.24 14.11 6.53
CA GLN A 208 21.33 13.41 7.41
C GLN A 208 20.97 12.06 6.80
N VAL A 209 21.51 10.99 7.34
CA VAL A 209 21.18 9.63 6.89
C VAL A 209 19.77 9.28 7.32
N LYS A 210 18.91 8.95 6.36
CA LYS A 210 17.51 8.58 6.56
C LYS A 210 17.27 7.08 6.47
N ALA A 211 18.12 6.36 5.73
CA ALA A 211 18.08 4.89 5.70
C ALA A 211 19.49 4.34 5.46
N VAL A 212 19.76 3.19 6.07
CA VAL A 212 21.01 2.44 5.88
C VAL A 212 20.70 1.01 5.41
N SER A 213 21.69 0.33 4.85
CA SER A 213 21.62 -1.09 4.58
C SER A 213 21.33 -1.90 5.86
N SER A 214 20.76 -3.09 5.74
CA SER A 214 20.39 -3.94 6.88
C SER A 214 21.54 -4.29 7.83
N ASN A 215 22.79 -4.19 7.36
CA ASN A 215 24.00 -4.35 8.18
C ASN A 215 24.47 -3.01 8.81
N GLY A 216 23.76 -1.92 8.57
CA GLY A 216 24.05 -0.58 9.13
C GLY A 216 25.27 0.16 8.54
N ARG A 217 25.91 -0.38 7.49
CA ARG A 217 27.20 0.15 7.01
C ARG A 217 27.07 1.12 5.84
N THR A 218 26.13 0.89 4.92
CA THR A 218 26.01 1.66 3.68
C THR A 218 24.82 2.61 3.78
N PRO A 219 25.01 3.93 3.64
CA PRO A 219 23.91 4.88 3.49
C PRO A 219 23.12 4.58 2.20
N LEU A 220 21.82 4.41 2.34
CA LEU A 220 20.92 4.14 1.21
C LEU A 220 20.05 5.34 0.85
N ILE A 221 19.63 6.13 1.84
CA ILE A 221 18.91 7.38 1.61
C ILE A 221 19.48 8.42 2.56
N TRP A 222 19.83 9.59 2.04
CA TRP A 222 20.23 10.72 2.85
C TRP A 222 19.78 12.04 2.25
N SER A 223 19.70 13.06 3.08
CA SER A 223 19.42 14.43 2.69
C SER A 223 20.51 15.37 3.16
N THR A 224 20.71 16.45 2.44
CA THR A 224 21.62 17.53 2.83
C THR A 224 21.06 18.87 2.37
N PHE A 225 21.47 19.94 3.04
CA PHE A 225 21.19 21.31 2.59
C PHE A 225 22.17 21.72 1.49
N VAL A 226 21.64 22.37 0.46
CA VAL A 226 22.39 22.96 -0.63
C VAL A 226 22.11 24.46 -0.59
N ASN A 227 22.85 25.18 0.26
CA ASN A 227 22.55 26.57 0.62
C ASN A 227 21.10 26.74 1.15
N SER A 228 20.26 27.45 0.38
CA SER A 228 18.85 27.67 0.74
C SER A 228 17.91 26.53 0.34
N GLY A 229 18.36 25.59 -0.46
CA GLY A 229 17.60 24.43 -0.89
C GLY A 229 18.07 23.12 -0.30
N SER A 230 17.66 22.02 -0.89
CA SER A 230 17.93 20.67 -0.39
C SER A 230 18.30 19.70 -1.51
N ALA A 231 19.09 18.70 -1.17
CA ALA A 231 19.34 17.55 -2.01
C ALA A 231 19.03 16.26 -1.25
N VAL A 232 18.42 15.30 -1.92
CA VAL A 232 18.16 13.95 -1.42
C VAL A 232 18.75 12.96 -2.40
N VAL A 233 19.41 11.93 -1.89
CA VAL A 233 20.01 10.87 -2.70
C VAL A 233 19.45 9.53 -2.27
N CYS A 234 18.97 8.77 -3.25
CA CYS A 234 18.57 7.37 -3.12
C CYS A 234 19.64 6.49 -3.75
N ASN A 235 20.44 5.87 -2.92
CA ASN A 235 21.53 4.98 -3.28
C ASN A 235 21.02 3.53 -3.32
N ILE A 236 19.99 3.29 -4.13
CA ILE A 236 19.25 2.03 -4.22
C ILE A 236 19.14 1.67 -5.68
N GLY A 237 19.53 0.46 -6.05
CA GLY A 237 19.60 -0.01 -7.44
C GLY A 237 18.46 -0.93 -7.86
N ILE A 238 17.38 -1.02 -7.06
CA ILE A 238 16.17 -1.74 -7.44
C ILE A 238 14.96 -0.80 -7.41
N TYR A 239 14.01 -1.06 -8.30
CA TYR A 239 12.82 -0.25 -8.46
C TYR A 239 11.59 -1.15 -8.49
N GLY A 240 10.52 -0.73 -7.83
CA GLY A 240 9.30 -1.50 -7.80
C GLY A 240 8.36 -1.14 -6.66
N LYS A 241 7.19 -1.76 -6.66
CA LYS A 241 6.09 -1.45 -5.76
C LYS A 241 6.48 -1.47 -4.27
N VAL A 242 7.33 -2.42 -3.87
CA VAL A 242 7.75 -2.58 -2.46
C VAL A 242 8.61 -1.42 -1.94
N LEU A 243 9.23 -0.64 -2.82
CA LEU A 243 10.07 0.49 -2.48
C LEU A 243 9.37 1.85 -2.55
N ARG A 244 8.15 1.92 -3.08
CA ARG A 244 7.43 3.19 -3.26
C ARG A 244 7.36 4.04 -2.01
N GLY A 245 7.14 3.43 -0.85
CA GLY A 245 7.09 4.14 0.43
C GLY A 245 8.40 4.85 0.79
N PHE A 246 9.55 4.23 0.52
CA PHE A 246 10.86 4.83 0.76
C PHE A 246 11.11 6.02 -0.16
N TYR A 247 10.80 5.90 -1.45
CA TYR A 247 10.97 6.97 -2.44
C TYR A 247 9.98 8.13 -2.22
N ALA A 248 8.73 7.85 -1.86
CA ALA A 248 7.75 8.87 -1.49
C ALA A 248 8.21 9.66 -0.26
N SER A 249 8.73 8.96 0.76
CA SER A 249 9.31 9.59 1.96
C SER A 249 10.56 10.40 1.62
N ALA A 250 11.43 9.91 0.73
CA ALA A 250 12.59 10.64 0.25
C ALA A 250 12.18 11.93 -0.49
N PHE A 251 11.20 11.86 -1.39
CA PHE A 251 10.65 13.02 -2.09
C PHE A 251 10.09 14.06 -1.12
N SER A 252 9.42 13.63 -0.04
CA SER A 252 8.87 14.54 0.97
C SER A 252 9.91 15.38 1.71
N LEU A 253 11.19 15.01 1.66
CA LEU A 253 12.28 15.77 2.26
C LEU A 253 12.74 16.98 1.40
N LEU A 254 12.27 17.12 0.17
CA LEU A 254 12.70 18.18 -0.74
C LEU A 254 12.15 19.56 -0.37
N GLY A 255 11.06 19.61 0.38
CA GLY A 255 10.41 20.84 0.80
C GLY A 255 10.44 21.05 2.32
N SER A 256 10.19 22.27 2.76
CA SER A 256 10.04 22.58 4.19
C SER A 256 8.76 21.99 4.79
N ALA A 257 7.73 21.78 3.97
CA ALA A 257 6.49 21.13 4.34
C ALA A 257 5.92 20.43 3.11
N THR A 258 5.54 19.17 3.27
CA THR A 258 4.93 18.37 2.22
C THR A 258 3.61 17.78 2.74
N ALA A 259 2.55 17.93 1.95
CA ALA A 259 1.26 17.32 2.24
C ALA A 259 0.78 16.53 1.01
N TYR A 260 0.35 15.31 1.23
CA TYR A 260 -0.18 14.44 0.18
C TYR A 260 -1.32 13.58 0.74
N PRO A 261 -2.26 13.13 -0.11
CA PRO A 261 -3.35 12.28 0.35
C PRO A 261 -2.82 10.91 0.75
N VAL A 262 -3.31 10.40 1.89
CA VAL A 262 -3.00 9.03 2.34
C VAL A 262 -4.30 8.26 2.43
N ILE A 263 -4.41 7.19 1.62
CA ILE A 263 -5.47 6.19 1.76
C ILE A 263 -4.88 5.06 2.59
N ASN A 264 -5.10 5.11 3.90
CA ASN A 264 -4.68 4.05 4.81
C ASN A 264 -5.85 3.09 5.03
N SER A 265 -6.13 2.28 4.03
CA SER A 265 -7.23 1.30 4.07
C SER A 265 -6.78 -0.04 3.52
N ALA A 266 -7.44 -1.09 4.02
CA ALA A 266 -7.32 -2.44 3.50
C ALA A 266 -8.72 -3.00 3.27
N ALA A 267 -8.91 -3.75 2.20
CA ALA A 267 -10.13 -4.47 1.91
C ALA A 267 -9.84 -5.98 1.96
N PHE A 268 -10.77 -6.71 2.56
CA PHE A 268 -10.68 -8.16 2.70
C PHE A 268 -11.88 -8.80 2.02
N TYR A 269 -11.61 -9.50 0.95
CA TYR A 269 -12.63 -10.20 0.18
C TYR A 269 -12.64 -11.69 0.52
N LEU A 270 -13.83 -12.25 0.62
CA LEU A 270 -14.07 -13.70 0.66
C LEU A 270 -14.59 -14.07 -0.72
N ASP A 271 -13.67 -14.47 -1.58
CA ASP A 271 -13.99 -14.88 -2.93
C ASP A 271 -14.83 -16.16 -2.91
N ASP A 272 -15.66 -16.35 -3.93
CA ASP A 272 -16.55 -17.50 -4.06
C ASP A 272 -17.50 -17.68 -2.87
N PHE A 273 -17.83 -16.59 -2.21
CA PHE A 273 -18.64 -16.60 -1.00
C PHE A 273 -20.09 -17.08 -1.28
N PRO A 274 -20.71 -17.86 -0.42
CA PRO A 274 -20.22 -18.45 0.83
C PRO A 274 -19.35 -19.68 0.65
N SER A 275 -18.73 -19.83 -0.45
CA SER A 275 -18.00 -20.95 -0.99
C SER A 275 -18.75 -22.28 -0.79
N PRO A 276 -19.28 -22.88 -1.80
CA PRO A 276 -19.51 -24.26 -1.64
C PRO A 276 -18.15 -24.83 -1.36
N VAL A 277 -18.21 -25.60 -0.46
CA VAL A 277 -17.19 -26.51 -0.10
C VAL A 277 -16.49 -26.96 -1.35
N PRO A 278 -15.21 -26.69 -1.49
CA PRO A 278 -14.48 -27.06 -2.68
C PRO A 278 -14.79 -28.49 -3.05
N SER A 279 -15.01 -28.72 -4.31
CA SER A 279 -15.15 -30.06 -4.87
C SER A 279 -13.90 -30.83 -4.50
N GLY A 280 -14.00 -31.75 -3.58
CA GLY A 280 -12.88 -32.55 -3.12
C GLY A 280 -13.34 -33.56 -2.11
N ASN A 281 -12.52 -34.56 -1.83
CA ASN A 281 -12.86 -35.61 -0.88
C ASN A 281 -12.61 -35.20 0.59
N GLY A 282 -12.19 -33.96 0.86
CA GLY A 282 -11.92 -33.47 2.20
C GLY A 282 -10.84 -34.26 2.94
N LYS A 283 -9.96 -34.98 2.22
CA LYS A 283 -8.96 -35.90 2.80
C LYS A 283 -8.16 -35.29 3.94
N TYR A 284 -7.69 -34.08 3.78
CA TYR A 284 -6.88 -33.41 4.79
C TYR A 284 -7.72 -32.93 5.97
N ILE A 285 -8.93 -32.42 5.71
CA ILE A 285 -9.90 -32.05 6.77
C ILE A 285 -10.26 -33.28 7.59
N LYS A 286 -10.55 -34.41 6.91
CA LYS A 286 -10.85 -35.66 7.60
C LYS A 286 -9.68 -36.17 8.42
N ARG A 287 -8.44 -36.06 7.90
CA ARG A 287 -7.24 -36.47 8.60
C ARG A 287 -6.95 -35.61 9.84
N ASP A 288 -7.04 -34.28 9.70
CA ASP A 288 -6.54 -33.36 10.71
C ASP A 288 -7.61 -32.98 11.74
N TYR A 289 -8.87 -32.96 11.35
CA TYR A 289 -10.00 -32.53 12.19
C TYR A 289 -11.03 -33.64 12.43
N ASN A 290 -10.95 -34.76 11.72
CA ASN A 290 -11.94 -35.81 11.72
C ASN A 290 -13.39 -35.34 11.41
N MET A 291 -13.51 -34.30 10.60
CA MET A 291 -14.76 -33.65 10.18
C MET A 291 -15.07 -33.90 8.71
N SER A 292 -16.33 -33.76 8.34
CA SER A 292 -16.72 -33.52 6.97
C SER A 292 -16.33 -32.08 6.58
N ILE A 293 -16.38 -31.76 5.30
CA ILE A 293 -16.05 -30.45 4.81
C ILE A 293 -17.08 -29.41 5.32
N ALA A 294 -18.38 -29.76 5.31
CA ALA A 294 -19.45 -28.88 5.82
C ALA A 294 -19.31 -28.60 7.32
N GLU A 295 -18.96 -29.62 8.11
CA GLU A 295 -18.69 -29.44 9.54
C GLU A 295 -17.47 -28.54 9.77
N PHE A 296 -16.39 -28.74 9.03
CA PHE A 296 -15.20 -27.89 9.11
C PHE A 296 -15.51 -26.44 8.76
N TYR A 297 -16.28 -26.21 7.69
CA TYR A 297 -16.67 -24.88 7.26
C TYR A 297 -17.47 -24.14 8.34
N SER A 298 -18.45 -24.81 8.96
CA SER A 298 -19.30 -24.20 9.97
C SER A 298 -18.69 -24.12 11.36
N GLN A 299 -17.83 -25.08 11.75
CA GLN A 299 -17.32 -25.19 13.11
C GLN A 299 -15.89 -24.66 13.28
N VAL A 300 -15.12 -24.54 12.21
CA VAL A 300 -13.73 -24.08 12.24
C VAL A 300 -13.53 -22.83 11.39
N TRP A 301 -13.72 -22.95 10.07
CA TRP A 301 -13.38 -21.86 9.16
C TRP A 301 -14.17 -20.58 9.41
N TRP A 302 -15.49 -20.67 9.48
CA TRP A 302 -16.33 -19.50 9.72
C TRP A 302 -16.11 -18.87 11.10
N PRO A 303 -16.07 -19.62 12.21
CA PRO A 303 -15.75 -19.05 13.51
C PRO A 303 -14.35 -18.43 13.59
N ASP A 304 -13.36 -18.93 12.85
CA ASP A 304 -12.03 -18.33 12.79
C ASP A 304 -12.04 -16.98 12.07
N LEU A 305 -12.78 -16.86 10.96
CA LEU A 305 -12.96 -15.58 10.28
C LEU A 305 -13.65 -14.55 11.18
N VAL A 306 -14.68 -14.97 11.92
CA VAL A 306 -15.38 -14.12 12.89
C VAL A 306 -14.40 -13.62 13.97
N ARG A 307 -13.62 -14.52 14.55
CA ARG A 307 -12.61 -14.15 15.57
C ARG A 307 -11.55 -13.18 15.03
N LEU A 308 -11.12 -13.35 13.78
CA LEU A 308 -10.20 -12.44 13.12
C LEU A 308 -10.85 -11.07 12.90
N ALA A 309 -12.10 -11.05 12.42
CA ALA A 309 -12.87 -9.82 12.24
C ALA A 309 -12.98 -9.03 13.55
N GLU A 310 -13.37 -9.69 14.64
CA GLU A 310 -13.51 -9.08 15.96
C GLU A 310 -12.18 -8.61 16.54
N ARG A 311 -11.15 -9.46 16.46
CA ARG A 311 -9.83 -9.17 17.03
C ARG A 311 -9.13 -7.99 16.37
N TYR A 312 -9.26 -7.84 15.05
CA TYR A 312 -8.53 -6.86 14.27
C TYR A 312 -9.41 -5.75 13.68
N GLY A 313 -10.70 -5.75 13.98
CA GLY A 313 -11.66 -4.78 13.43
C GLY A 313 -11.83 -4.91 11.92
N ILE A 314 -11.66 -6.12 11.37
CA ILE A 314 -11.77 -6.40 9.93
C ILE A 314 -13.24 -6.45 9.54
N ARG A 315 -13.57 -5.84 8.40
CA ARG A 315 -14.84 -6.04 7.72
C ARG A 315 -14.59 -6.83 6.46
N PHE A 316 -15.21 -8.00 6.36
CA PHE A 316 -15.13 -8.81 5.16
C PHE A 316 -16.23 -8.41 4.16
N THR A 317 -15.87 -8.43 2.88
CA THR A 317 -16.83 -8.39 1.78
C THR A 317 -16.91 -9.78 1.18
N GLY A 318 -18.04 -10.46 1.33
CA GLY A 318 -18.29 -11.75 0.69
C GLY A 318 -18.75 -11.53 -0.75
N VAL A 319 -17.93 -11.92 -1.73
CA VAL A 319 -18.26 -11.75 -3.14
C VAL A 319 -18.86 -13.04 -3.68
N MET A 320 -20.16 -12.96 -3.98
CA MET A 320 -21.01 -14.10 -4.31
C MET A 320 -20.82 -14.54 -5.76
N ILE A 321 -20.74 -15.85 -5.96
CA ILE A 321 -20.71 -16.51 -7.27
C ILE A 321 -21.81 -17.57 -7.34
N GLU A 322 -22.41 -17.78 -8.49
CA GLU A 322 -23.49 -18.75 -8.65
C GLU A 322 -23.07 -20.05 -9.34
N ASN A 323 -22.00 -20.00 -10.12
CA ASN A 323 -21.51 -21.16 -10.86
C ASN A 323 -19.98 -21.20 -10.88
N TYR A 324 -19.41 -22.38 -10.68
CA TYR A 324 -17.96 -22.61 -10.67
C TYR A 324 -17.41 -23.14 -11.99
N GLY A 325 -18.28 -23.40 -12.93
CA GLY A 325 -17.91 -23.78 -14.29
C GLY A 325 -17.63 -22.55 -15.15
N ASP A 326 -16.79 -22.72 -16.17
CA ASP A 326 -16.45 -21.67 -17.13
C ASP A 326 -17.45 -21.56 -18.28
N ASP A 327 -18.67 -22.07 -18.09
CA ASP A 327 -19.70 -22.15 -19.12
C ASP A 327 -20.42 -20.80 -19.27
N THR A 328 -20.45 -20.29 -20.50
CA THR A 328 -21.09 -19.03 -20.87
C THR A 328 -22.30 -19.24 -21.79
N LYS A 329 -23.01 -20.37 -21.63
CA LYS A 329 -24.19 -20.73 -22.47
C LYS A 329 -25.39 -19.83 -22.21
N ASP A 330 -26.32 -19.88 -23.16
CA ASP A 330 -27.61 -19.15 -23.10
C ASP A 330 -28.56 -19.58 -21.97
N ASP A 331 -28.32 -20.73 -21.34
CA ASP A 331 -29.14 -21.28 -20.23
C ASP A 331 -28.30 -21.41 -18.95
N PRO A 332 -28.25 -20.38 -18.14
CA PRO A 332 -27.43 -20.37 -16.94
C PRO A 332 -27.95 -21.37 -15.89
N VAL A 333 -27.04 -22.17 -15.33
CA VAL A 333 -27.35 -23.16 -14.32
C VAL A 333 -26.75 -22.73 -12.98
N ARG A 334 -27.61 -22.55 -11.98
CA ARG A 334 -27.19 -22.30 -10.61
C ARG A 334 -26.58 -23.58 -10.01
N GLN A 335 -25.38 -23.50 -9.51
CA GLN A 335 -24.70 -24.62 -8.82
C GLN A 335 -24.66 -24.44 -7.30
N THR A 336 -25.05 -23.28 -6.80
CA THR A 336 -24.97 -22.94 -5.39
C THR A 336 -26.28 -23.18 -4.67
N ASP A 337 -26.18 -23.47 -3.36
CA ASP A 337 -27.34 -23.66 -2.49
C ASP A 337 -27.80 -22.30 -1.93
N GLY A 338 -29.01 -21.88 -2.31
CA GLY A 338 -29.61 -20.64 -1.83
C GLY A 338 -29.70 -20.54 -0.30
N ALA A 339 -29.90 -21.68 0.39
CA ALA A 339 -29.95 -21.71 1.85
C ALA A 339 -28.59 -21.35 2.49
N GLN A 340 -27.49 -21.72 1.86
CA GLN A 340 -26.13 -21.30 2.31
C GLN A 340 -25.95 -19.80 2.13
N PHE A 341 -26.36 -19.22 1.02
CA PHE A 341 -26.30 -17.76 0.81
C PHE A 341 -27.09 -17.01 1.88
N GLU A 342 -28.32 -17.43 2.17
CA GLU A 342 -29.11 -16.78 3.21
C GLU A 342 -28.48 -16.92 4.59
N TYR A 343 -27.96 -18.08 4.94
CA TYR A 343 -27.40 -18.35 6.25
C TYR A 343 -26.08 -17.58 6.46
N TYR A 344 -25.07 -17.83 5.63
CA TYR A 344 -23.75 -17.21 5.79
C TYR A 344 -23.76 -15.73 5.41
N GLY A 345 -24.52 -15.32 4.39
CA GLY A 345 -24.73 -13.93 4.05
C GLY A 345 -25.38 -13.15 5.19
N GLY A 346 -26.42 -13.74 5.81
CA GLY A 346 -27.04 -13.18 7.00
C GLY A 346 -26.10 -13.08 8.20
N LEU A 347 -25.19 -14.06 8.40
CA LEU A 347 -24.16 -14.00 9.43
C LEU A 347 -23.15 -12.87 9.13
N LEU A 348 -22.67 -12.78 7.91
CA LEU A 348 -21.72 -11.77 7.49
C LEU A 348 -22.26 -10.34 7.68
N LEU A 349 -23.50 -10.10 7.26
CA LEU A 349 -24.16 -8.80 7.43
C LEU A 349 -24.36 -8.43 8.90
N ARG A 350 -24.70 -9.40 9.76
CA ARG A 350 -24.81 -9.16 11.22
C ARG A 350 -23.49 -8.75 11.85
N GLN A 351 -22.37 -9.09 11.24
CA GLN A 351 -21.01 -8.70 11.69
C GLN A 351 -20.50 -7.43 11.03
N ASN A 352 -21.38 -6.63 10.45
CA ASN A 352 -21.05 -5.42 9.68
C ASN A 352 -20.15 -5.69 8.46
N GLY A 353 -20.17 -6.92 7.93
CA GLY A 353 -19.60 -7.24 6.64
C GLY A 353 -20.47 -6.74 5.49
N GLU A 354 -20.02 -6.97 4.28
CA GLU A 354 -20.67 -6.56 3.05
C GLU A 354 -20.88 -7.75 2.11
N ILE A 355 -21.90 -7.68 1.27
CA ILE A 355 -22.10 -8.62 0.18
C ILE A 355 -21.72 -7.92 -1.12
N GLY A 356 -20.84 -8.53 -1.87
CA GLY A 356 -20.43 -8.11 -3.22
C GLY A 356 -20.83 -9.15 -4.26
N TYR A 357 -20.50 -8.84 -5.51
CA TYR A 357 -20.80 -9.70 -6.65
C TYR A 357 -19.50 -10.14 -7.32
N HIS A 358 -19.31 -11.46 -7.49
CA HIS A 358 -18.15 -12.06 -8.14
C HIS A 358 -18.42 -12.46 -9.60
N GLY A 359 -19.57 -12.13 -10.10
CA GLY A 359 -20.06 -12.56 -11.38
C GLY A 359 -20.92 -13.82 -11.26
N TYR A 360 -21.54 -14.22 -12.35
CA TYR A 360 -22.25 -15.49 -12.43
C TYR A 360 -21.29 -16.67 -12.25
N ASN A 361 -20.15 -16.58 -12.93
CA ASN A 361 -19.03 -17.52 -12.85
C ASN A 361 -17.70 -16.75 -12.96
N HIS A 362 -16.57 -17.45 -13.07
CA HIS A 362 -15.25 -16.81 -13.20
C HIS A 362 -15.01 -16.18 -14.58
N GLN A 363 -16.03 -16.10 -15.44
CA GLN A 363 -15.92 -15.48 -16.76
C GLN A 363 -16.44 -14.04 -16.71
N PRO A 364 -15.71 -13.09 -17.28
CA PRO A 364 -16.14 -11.71 -17.33
C PRO A 364 -17.39 -11.53 -18.20
N LEU A 365 -18.30 -10.64 -17.80
CA LEU A 365 -19.57 -10.38 -18.47
C LEU A 365 -19.38 -9.53 -19.74
N VAL A 366 -18.73 -10.10 -20.74
CA VAL A 366 -18.42 -9.40 -21.98
C VAL A 366 -18.79 -10.18 -23.22
N LEU A 367 -19.06 -9.43 -24.27
CA LEU A 367 -19.44 -9.92 -25.57
C LEU A 367 -18.23 -10.28 -26.43
N PRO A 368 -18.39 -11.12 -27.49
CA PRO A 368 -17.37 -11.35 -28.48
C PRO A 368 -16.82 -10.03 -29.05
N ASN A 369 -15.55 -10.01 -29.40
CA ASN A 369 -14.81 -8.85 -29.91
C ASN A 369 -14.44 -7.78 -28.86
N THR A 370 -14.61 -8.05 -27.59
CA THR A 370 -14.02 -7.22 -26.53
C THR A 370 -12.56 -7.64 -26.36
N ASP A 371 -11.64 -6.68 -26.47
CA ASP A 371 -10.20 -6.94 -26.25
C ASP A 371 -9.95 -7.08 -24.75
N TYR A 372 -9.66 -8.29 -24.33
CA TYR A 372 -9.05 -8.54 -23.03
C TYR A 372 -7.60 -8.82 -23.30
N GLY A 373 -6.70 -8.17 -22.87
CA GLY A 373 -5.29 -8.54 -23.01
C GLY A 373 -5.10 -10.07 -22.99
N LYS A 374 -4.25 -10.58 -23.83
CA LYS A 374 -4.04 -12.02 -24.11
C LYS A 374 -3.55 -12.84 -22.91
N GLU A 375 -3.50 -12.25 -21.72
CA GLU A 375 -2.94 -12.85 -20.52
C GLU A 375 -3.87 -13.89 -19.87
N TYR A 376 -5.18 -13.81 -20.14
CA TYR A 376 -6.16 -14.67 -19.50
C TYR A 376 -7.01 -15.40 -20.56
N ALA A 377 -7.16 -16.72 -20.39
CA ALA A 377 -7.97 -17.55 -21.28
C ALA A 377 -9.48 -17.48 -20.90
N TYR A 378 -10.03 -16.28 -20.90
CA TYR A 378 -11.46 -16.11 -20.60
C TYR A 378 -12.34 -16.50 -21.77
N VAL A 379 -13.52 -17.06 -21.45
CA VAL A 379 -14.56 -17.37 -22.42
C VAL A 379 -15.56 -16.21 -22.48
N GLN A 380 -15.84 -15.72 -23.68
CA GLN A 380 -16.80 -14.64 -23.89
C GLN A 380 -18.24 -15.17 -23.94
N TRP A 381 -19.17 -14.33 -23.53
CA TRP A 381 -20.59 -14.64 -23.61
C TRP A 381 -21.09 -14.53 -25.04
N PRO A 382 -21.96 -15.45 -25.52
CA PRO A 382 -22.37 -15.49 -26.92
C PRO A 382 -23.20 -14.27 -27.32
N ASN A 383 -23.99 -13.72 -26.40
CA ASN A 383 -24.87 -12.57 -26.64
C ASN A 383 -25.25 -11.86 -25.34
N ARG A 384 -25.84 -10.66 -25.48
CA ARG A 384 -26.27 -9.85 -24.34
C ARG A 384 -27.36 -10.53 -23.49
N LYS A 385 -28.23 -11.34 -24.12
CA LYS A 385 -29.31 -12.03 -23.40
C LYS A 385 -28.72 -13.04 -22.40
N ALA A 386 -27.73 -13.81 -22.81
CA ALA A 386 -27.06 -14.76 -21.91
C ALA A 386 -26.41 -14.07 -20.70
N ILE A 387 -25.83 -12.87 -20.90
CA ILE A 387 -25.30 -12.05 -19.79
C ILE A 387 -26.39 -11.58 -18.84
N VAL A 388 -27.54 -11.19 -19.38
CA VAL A 388 -28.64 -10.64 -18.55
C VAL A 388 -29.35 -11.77 -17.81
N ASP A 389 -29.43 -12.95 -18.39
CA ASP A 389 -30.12 -14.12 -17.80
C ASP A 389 -29.22 -14.82 -16.75
N SER A 390 -27.91 -14.60 -16.80
CA SER A 390 -26.94 -15.09 -15.80
C SER A 390 -26.99 -14.27 -14.52
#